data_b560f0df618d68457ce494bde28e904c
#
_entry.id   b560f0df618d68457ce494bde28e904c
#
_cell.length_a   1.000
_cell.length_b   1.000
_cell.length_c   1.000
_cell.angle_alpha   90.00
_cell.angle_beta   90.00
_cell.angle_gamma   90.00
#
_symmetry.space_group_name_H-M   'P 1'
#
loop_
_entity.id
_entity.type
_entity.pdbx_description
1 polymer ?
#
loop_
_entity_poly.entity_id
_entity_poly.type
_entity_poly.pdbx_seq_one_letter_code
_entity_poly.pdbx_strand_id
1 'polypeptide(L)'
;QEWARKRGEYGAWNYATNKKVIDKFFTEGIERAKNTEDLITIGMRGDGDEAMSAEADVALLEKVIDNQRKIIRKVTKKPADQTPQVWALYQEVQDYYDAGLRVPDDVTILLSDDNWGDVRRLPNAEELKRKGGWGMYYHVDYVGAPRNSKWLNVTPVQNLWEQMQLTYSYGVDRLWVLNVGDLKPMEYPITLFLDI
;
A
#
# COMPACT_ATOMS: atom_id res chain seq x y z
N GLN A 1 -13.38 4.44 3.16
CA GLN A 1 -14.85 4.34 3.20
C GLN A 1 -15.45 4.83 4.54
N GLU A 2 -14.91 4.44 5.71
CA GLU A 2 -15.44 4.89 7.01
C GLU A 2 -15.32 6.41 7.16
N TRP A 3 -14.15 6.98 6.83
CA TRP A 3 -13.94 8.43 6.87
C TRP A 3 -14.93 9.18 5.96
N ALA A 4 -15.09 8.71 4.72
CA ALA A 4 -16.01 9.35 3.78
C ALA A 4 -17.46 9.36 4.28
N ARG A 5 -17.91 8.28 4.93
CA ARG A 5 -19.25 8.23 5.53
C ARG A 5 -19.44 9.16 6.71
N LYS A 6 -18.36 9.45 7.45
CA LYS A 6 -18.37 10.30 8.64
C LYS A 6 -17.71 11.67 8.42
N ARG A 7 -17.55 12.11 7.19
CA ARG A 7 -16.85 13.36 6.85
C ARG A 7 -17.43 14.57 7.60
N GLY A 8 -18.73 14.67 7.79
CA GLY A 8 -19.37 15.74 8.56
C GLY A 8 -18.96 15.78 10.03
N GLU A 9 -18.63 14.62 10.61
CA GLU A 9 -18.14 14.48 11.98
C GLU A 9 -16.62 14.63 12.07
N TYR A 10 -15.88 14.00 11.13
CA TYR A 10 -14.42 13.94 11.16
C TYR A 10 -13.74 15.15 10.49
N GLY A 11 -14.42 15.84 9.61
CA GLY A 11 -13.87 16.97 8.84
C GLY A 11 -12.95 16.54 7.70
N ALA A 12 -12.01 17.41 7.33
CA ALA A 12 -11.13 17.18 6.18
C ALA A 12 -10.12 16.04 6.42
N TRP A 13 -9.91 15.21 5.40
CA TRP A 13 -8.80 14.23 5.35
C TRP A 13 -7.51 14.96 4.96
N ASN A 14 -6.99 15.78 5.86
CA ASN A 14 -5.80 16.58 5.66
C ASN A 14 -4.99 16.63 6.96
N TYR A 15 -3.83 15.98 6.95
CA TYR A 15 -3.02 15.83 8.16
C TYR A 15 -2.41 17.14 8.65
N ALA A 16 -2.14 18.10 7.77
CA ALA A 16 -1.61 19.39 8.16
C ALA A 16 -2.62 20.22 8.98
N THR A 17 -3.92 20.11 8.69
CA THR A 17 -4.97 20.92 9.31
C THR A 17 -5.83 20.15 10.31
N ASN A 18 -5.90 18.82 10.21
CA ASN A 18 -6.81 17.98 11.01
C ASN A 18 -6.11 16.80 11.72
N LYS A 19 -4.84 16.99 12.05
CA LYS A 19 -3.98 15.97 12.68
C LYS A 19 -4.64 15.24 13.85
N LYS A 20 -5.26 15.99 14.77
CA LYS A 20 -5.83 15.43 16.02
C LYS A 20 -6.92 14.41 15.76
N VAL A 21 -7.81 14.67 14.81
CA VAL A 21 -8.91 13.75 14.48
C VAL A 21 -8.38 12.55 13.69
N ILE A 22 -7.44 12.78 12.78
CA ILE A 22 -6.79 11.70 12.01
C ILE A 22 -5.99 10.78 12.92
N ASP A 23 -5.24 11.31 13.89
CA ASP A 23 -4.53 10.51 14.89
C ASP A 23 -5.49 9.66 15.74
N LYS A 24 -6.64 10.21 16.12
CA LYS A 24 -7.68 9.45 16.82
C LYS A 24 -8.21 8.33 15.94
N PHE A 25 -8.50 8.61 14.68
CA PHE A 25 -8.95 7.62 13.70
C PHE A 25 -7.93 6.46 13.53
N PHE A 26 -6.64 6.78 13.37
CA PHE A 26 -5.58 5.78 13.32
C PHE A 26 -5.51 4.96 14.62
N THR A 27 -5.59 5.63 15.78
CA THR A 27 -5.58 4.96 17.07
C THR A 27 -6.73 3.97 17.21
N GLU A 28 -7.94 4.37 16.87
CA GLU A 28 -9.13 3.50 16.92
C GLU A 28 -9.01 2.32 15.94
N GLY A 29 -8.38 2.51 14.77
CA GLY A 29 -8.08 1.44 13.83
C GLY A 29 -7.17 0.37 14.46
N ILE A 30 -6.05 0.78 15.04
CA ILE A 30 -5.11 -0.13 15.70
C ILE A 30 -5.73 -0.80 16.94
N GLU A 31 -6.54 -0.06 17.73
CA GLU A 31 -7.23 -0.64 18.89
C GLU A 31 -8.19 -1.78 18.49
N ARG A 32 -8.88 -1.67 17.34
CA ARG A 32 -9.75 -2.74 16.84
C ARG A 32 -8.96 -3.98 16.39
N ALA A 33 -7.79 -3.76 15.82
CA ALA A 33 -6.97 -4.80 15.19
C ALA A 33 -5.98 -5.49 16.16
N LYS A 34 -5.63 -4.87 17.27
CA LYS A 34 -4.49 -5.27 18.15
C LYS A 34 -4.50 -6.72 18.67
N ASN A 35 -5.64 -7.41 18.60
CA ASN A 35 -5.77 -8.80 19.07
C ASN A 35 -5.89 -9.80 17.90
N THR A 36 -5.70 -9.35 16.69
CA THR A 36 -5.73 -10.16 15.46
C THR A 36 -4.35 -10.17 14.83
N GLU A 37 -4.12 -11.08 13.91
CA GLU A 37 -2.92 -11.09 13.08
C GLU A 37 -3.11 -10.08 11.96
N ASP A 38 -2.34 -8.98 11.99
CA ASP A 38 -2.51 -7.85 11.12
C ASP A 38 -1.21 -7.43 10.43
N LEU A 39 -1.35 -6.95 9.21
CA LEU A 39 -0.34 -6.18 8.50
C LEU A 39 -0.83 -4.72 8.38
N ILE A 40 -0.18 -3.82 9.09
CA ILE A 40 -0.63 -2.43 9.18
C ILE A 40 -0.04 -1.59 8.04
N THR A 41 -0.90 -1.04 7.20
CA THR A 41 -0.47 -0.05 6.20
C THR A 41 -0.16 1.28 6.88
N ILE A 42 1.05 1.78 6.68
CA ILE A 42 1.49 3.11 7.10
C ILE A 42 1.63 4.04 5.90
N GLY A 43 1.69 5.33 6.17
CA GLY A 43 1.63 6.38 5.14
C GLY A 43 0.23 6.94 4.99
N MET A 44 0.07 7.85 4.08
CA MET A 44 -1.21 8.53 3.79
C MET A 44 -1.17 9.08 2.37
N ARG A 45 -2.29 8.99 1.68
CA ARG A 45 -2.58 9.76 0.47
C ARG A 45 -3.65 10.81 0.76
N GLY A 46 -3.94 11.65 -0.18
CA GLY A 46 -4.99 12.66 -0.07
C GLY A 46 -6.39 12.06 -0.06
N ASP A 47 -7.37 12.94 0.05
CA ASP A 47 -8.78 12.55 0.03
C ASP A 47 -9.19 12.05 -1.36
N GLY A 48 -10.01 11.00 -1.40
CA GLY A 48 -10.47 10.44 -2.67
C GLY A 48 -9.41 9.68 -3.47
N ASP A 49 -8.34 9.22 -2.79
CA ASP A 49 -7.21 8.51 -3.41
C ASP A 49 -6.34 9.40 -4.33
N GLU A 50 -6.35 10.70 -4.06
CA GLU A 50 -5.53 11.70 -4.74
C GLU A 50 -4.22 11.95 -3.97
N ALA A 51 -3.29 12.70 -4.58
CA ALA A 51 -2.10 13.17 -3.88
C ALA A 51 -2.46 14.09 -2.70
N MET A 52 -1.67 14.06 -1.61
CA MET A 52 -1.93 14.91 -0.44
C MET A 52 -1.79 16.41 -0.75
N SER A 53 -0.95 16.77 -1.71
CA SER A 53 -0.69 18.14 -2.17
C SER A 53 -0.25 18.13 -3.63
N ALA A 54 -0.30 19.28 -4.29
CA ALA A 54 0.15 19.43 -5.67
C ALA A 54 1.67 19.25 -5.84
N GLU A 55 2.43 19.46 -4.77
CA GLU A 55 3.88 19.22 -4.70
C GLU A 55 4.19 18.12 -3.68
N ALA A 56 5.28 17.39 -3.91
CA ALA A 56 5.72 16.32 -3.01
C ALA A 56 6.05 16.88 -1.61
N ASP A 57 5.16 16.70 -0.66
CA ASP A 57 5.40 17.06 0.73
C ASP A 57 6.00 15.88 1.49
N VAL A 58 7.28 15.61 1.19
CA VAL A 58 8.08 14.57 1.85
C VAL A 58 8.07 14.74 3.36
N ALA A 59 8.24 15.96 3.85
CA ALA A 59 8.33 16.25 5.29
C ALA A 59 6.99 15.98 6.01
N LEU A 60 5.86 16.23 5.37
CA LEU A 60 4.55 15.91 5.93
C LEU A 60 4.35 14.39 6.00
N LEU A 61 4.71 13.65 4.94
CA LEU A 61 4.57 12.20 4.91
C LEU A 61 5.47 11.51 5.94
N GLU A 62 6.71 11.99 6.14
CA GLU A 62 7.58 11.53 7.22
C GLU A 62 6.94 11.72 8.60
N LYS A 63 6.35 12.88 8.86
CA LYS A 63 5.62 13.14 10.12
C LYS A 63 4.43 12.21 10.31
N VAL A 64 3.69 11.91 9.26
CA VAL A 64 2.57 10.96 9.29
C VAL A 64 3.08 9.57 9.68
N ILE A 65 4.09 9.06 9.00
CA ILE A 65 4.68 7.74 9.23
C ILE A 65 5.22 7.62 10.66
N ASP A 66 6.01 8.59 11.10
CA ASP A 66 6.56 8.62 12.45
C ASP A 66 5.47 8.59 13.52
N ASN A 67 4.40 9.34 13.30
CA ASN A 67 3.31 9.41 14.25
C ASN A 67 2.47 8.13 14.26
N GLN A 68 2.21 7.53 13.10
CA GLN A 68 1.54 6.23 13.01
C GLN A 68 2.34 5.15 13.77
N ARG A 69 3.66 5.12 13.63
CA ARG A 69 4.53 4.18 14.38
C ARG A 69 4.48 4.43 15.89
N LYS A 70 4.39 5.70 16.34
CA LYS A 70 4.18 6.03 17.76
C LYS A 70 2.83 5.53 18.27
N ILE A 71 1.76 5.64 17.46
CA ILE A 71 0.43 5.12 17.78
C ILE A 71 0.46 3.59 17.89
N ILE A 72 1.06 2.89 16.92
CA ILE A 72 1.22 1.44 16.94
C ILE A 72 1.87 1.01 18.25
N ARG A 73 3.04 1.58 18.59
CA ARG A 73 3.75 1.26 19.85
C ARG A 73 2.90 1.54 21.09
N LYS A 74 2.17 2.67 21.09
CA LYS A 74 1.33 3.05 22.23
C LYS A 74 0.18 2.07 22.45
N VAL A 75 -0.47 1.63 21.39
CA VAL A 75 -1.65 0.75 21.45
C VAL A 75 -1.27 -0.69 21.67
N THR A 76 -0.30 -1.21 20.93
CA THR A 76 0.13 -2.62 21.03
C THR A 76 0.97 -2.90 22.26
N LYS A 77 1.55 -1.86 22.90
CA LYS A 77 2.52 -1.96 24.01
C LYS A 77 3.79 -2.72 23.63
N LYS A 78 4.11 -2.80 22.34
CA LYS A 78 5.30 -3.43 21.79
C LYS A 78 6.13 -2.39 21.01
N PRO A 79 7.44 -2.60 20.82
CA PRO A 79 8.21 -1.85 19.84
C PRO A 79 7.55 -1.90 18.47
N ALA A 80 7.64 -0.82 17.70
CA ALA A 80 6.93 -0.73 16.42
C ALA A 80 7.40 -1.77 15.40
N ASP A 81 8.66 -2.16 15.44
CA ASP A 81 9.28 -3.20 14.61
C ASP A 81 8.81 -4.64 14.92
N GLN A 82 8.09 -4.84 16.03
CA GLN A 82 7.45 -6.12 16.36
C GLN A 82 6.00 -6.23 15.84
N THR A 83 5.50 -5.19 15.19
CA THR A 83 4.19 -5.19 14.55
C THR A 83 4.40 -5.05 13.05
N PRO A 84 3.99 -6.05 12.23
CA PRO A 84 4.19 -6.00 10.79
C PRO A 84 3.58 -4.75 10.16
N GLN A 85 4.34 -4.04 9.34
CA GLN A 85 3.92 -2.83 8.67
C GLN A 85 4.29 -2.88 7.20
N VAL A 86 3.48 -2.25 6.39
CA VAL A 86 3.67 -2.12 4.95
C VAL A 86 3.50 -0.67 4.51
N TRP A 87 4.33 -0.23 3.58
CA TRP A 87 4.22 1.06 2.93
C TRP A 87 4.14 0.88 1.42
N ALA A 88 3.02 1.30 0.83
CA ALA A 88 2.77 1.15 -0.59
C ALA A 88 3.36 2.31 -1.40
N LEU A 89 4.15 1.97 -2.40
CA LEU A 89 4.66 2.89 -3.41
C LEU A 89 3.72 2.89 -4.61
N TYR A 90 2.67 3.68 -4.53
CA TYR A 90 1.69 3.83 -5.59
C TYR A 90 1.64 5.27 -6.09
N GLN A 91 1.67 5.44 -7.41
CA GLN A 91 1.66 6.75 -8.08
C GLN A 91 2.73 7.71 -7.49
N GLU A 92 2.33 8.90 -7.02
CA GLU A 92 3.22 9.93 -6.47
C GLU A 92 4.04 9.47 -5.26
N VAL A 93 3.62 8.43 -4.54
CA VAL A 93 4.38 7.91 -3.39
C VAL A 93 5.68 7.24 -3.86
N GLN A 94 5.70 6.65 -5.06
CA GLN A 94 6.94 6.17 -5.65
C GLN A 94 7.90 7.32 -5.95
N ASP A 95 7.40 8.44 -6.45
CA ASP A 95 8.23 9.64 -6.70
C ASP A 95 8.85 10.16 -5.40
N TYR A 96 8.13 10.12 -4.28
CA TYR A 96 8.68 10.48 -2.97
C TYR A 96 9.82 9.54 -2.54
N TYR A 97 9.65 8.24 -2.77
CA TYR A 97 10.72 7.27 -2.51
C TYR A 97 11.94 7.53 -3.40
N ASP A 98 11.75 7.77 -4.68
CA ASP A 98 12.82 8.06 -5.63
C ASP A 98 13.50 9.40 -5.34
N ALA A 99 12.76 10.36 -4.78
CA ALA A 99 13.30 11.63 -4.24
C ALA A 99 14.05 11.49 -2.90
N GLY A 100 14.12 10.28 -2.34
CA GLY A 100 14.91 9.99 -1.13
C GLY A 100 14.12 9.76 0.15
N LEU A 101 12.79 9.86 0.15
CA LEU A 101 11.99 9.46 1.32
C LEU A 101 12.22 7.99 1.67
N ARG A 102 12.48 7.71 2.93
CA ARG A 102 12.69 6.34 3.41
C ARG A 102 11.84 6.06 4.64
N VAL A 103 11.34 4.84 4.73
CA VAL A 103 10.73 4.28 5.93
C VAL A 103 11.73 3.43 6.69
N PRO A 104 11.55 3.18 8.00
CA PRO A 104 12.40 2.29 8.77
C PRO A 104 12.58 0.92 8.11
N ASP A 105 13.73 0.31 8.35
CA ASP A 105 14.21 -0.90 7.66
C ASP A 105 13.32 -2.13 7.90
N ASP A 106 12.56 -2.14 8.99
CA ASP A 106 11.61 -3.19 9.37
C ASP A 106 10.28 -3.17 8.59
N VAL A 107 9.97 -2.07 7.91
CA VAL A 107 8.74 -1.91 7.13
C VAL A 107 8.87 -2.59 5.78
N THR A 108 7.89 -3.42 5.41
CA THR A 108 7.81 -3.97 4.03
C THR A 108 7.47 -2.87 3.06
N ILE A 109 8.20 -2.76 1.96
CA ILE A 109 7.84 -1.87 0.86
C ILE A 109 7.03 -2.64 -0.16
N LEU A 110 5.86 -2.12 -0.50
CA LEU A 110 4.95 -2.70 -1.47
C LEU A 110 5.00 -1.89 -2.76
N LEU A 111 5.60 -2.47 -3.79
CA LEU A 111 5.57 -1.93 -5.13
C LEU A 111 4.20 -2.15 -5.77
N SER A 112 3.90 -1.45 -6.83
CA SER A 112 2.71 -1.68 -7.66
C SER A 112 3.07 -1.77 -9.13
N ASP A 113 2.22 -2.46 -9.88
CA ASP A 113 2.24 -2.38 -11.33
C ASP A 113 1.76 -0.99 -11.82
N ASP A 114 1.75 -0.79 -13.12
CA ASP A 114 1.33 0.46 -13.75
C ASP A 114 -0.19 0.55 -14.02
N ASN A 115 -1.00 -0.27 -13.35
CA ASN A 115 -2.45 -0.43 -13.56
C ASN A 115 -2.83 -1.10 -14.90
N TRP A 116 -1.83 -1.49 -15.71
CA TRP A 116 -2.00 -2.20 -16.98
C TRP A 116 -1.42 -3.62 -16.93
N GLY A 117 -0.87 -4.02 -15.78
CA GLY A 117 -0.27 -5.32 -15.56
C GLY A 117 1.22 -5.38 -15.85
N ASP A 118 1.91 -4.25 -15.96
CA ASP A 118 3.34 -4.21 -16.18
C ASP A 118 4.08 -3.69 -14.93
N VAL A 119 5.05 -4.44 -14.47
CA VAL A 119 5.92 -4.06 -13.36
C VAL A 119 7.00 -3.13 -13.87
N ARG A 120 6.97 -1.86 -13.45
CA ARG A 120 7.87 -0.80 -13.93
C ARG A 120 9.09 -0.59 -13.04
N ARG A 121 9.04 -1.07 -11.80
CA ARG A 121 10.11 -0.90 -10.84
C ARG A 121 10.32 -2.18 -10.03
N LEU A 122 11.58 -2.53 -9.86
CA LEU A 122 12.04 -3.60 -8.99
C LEU A 122 13.20 -3.10 -8.13
N PRO A 123 13.45 -3.68 -6.95
CA PRO A 123 14.54 -3.26 -6.10
C PRO A 123 15.91 -3.61 -6.70
N ASN A 124 16.90 -2.76 -6.45
CA ASN A 124 18.28 -3.06 -6.76
C ASN A 124 18.95 -3.86 -5.63
N ALA A 125 20.20 -4.27 -5.83
CA ALA A 125 20.93 -5.11 -4.88
C ALA A 125 21.12 -4.47 -3.49
N GLU A 126 21.23 -3.14 -3.40
CA GLU A 126 21.34 -2.45 -2.10
C GLU A 126 19.97 -2.39 -1.40
N GLU A 127 18.92 -2.14 -2.15
CA GLU A 127 17.55 -2.07 -1.65
C GLU A 127 17.07 -3.44 -1.12
N LEU A 128 17.53 -4.54 -1.70
CA LEU A 128 17.23 -5.90 -1.23
C LEU A 128 17.76 -6.23 0.16
N LYS A 129 18.71 -5.44 0.69
CA LYS A 129 19.26 -5.68 2.03
C LYS A 129 18.31 -5.30 3.16
N ARG A 130 17.18 -4.64 2.87
CA ARG A 130 16.24 -4.21 3.91
C ARG A 130 15.53 -5.39 4.57
N LYS A 131 15.41 -5.35 5.91
CA LYS A 131 14.83 -6.43 6.73
C LYS A 131 13.35 -6.65 6.47
N GLY A 132 12.60 -5.58 6.25
CA GLY A 132 11.17 -5.62 5.95
C GLY A 132 10.86 -6.28 4.60
N GLY A 133 11.85 -6.35 3.72
CA GLY A 133 11.70 -6.94 2.40
C GLY A 133 10.77 -6.14 1.47
N TRP A 134 10.41 -6.78 0.37
CA TRP A 134 9.67 -6.16 -0.73
C TRP A 134 8.44 -6.99 -1.08
N GLY A 135 7.37 -6.31 -1.42
CA GLY A 135 6.13 -6.90 -1.90
C GLY A 135 5.66 -6.26 -3.21
N MET A 136 4.63 -6.85 -3.80
CA MET A 136 4.01 -6.39 -5.04
C MET A 136 2.49 -6.35 -4.89
N TYR A 137 1.89 -5.24 -5.29
CA TYR A 137 0.46 -5.07 -5.50
C TYR A 137 0.19 -5.11 -7.00
N TYR A 138 -0.49 -6.16 -7.46
CA TYR A 138 -0.72 -6.40 -8.89
C TYR A 138 -2.21 -6.33 -9.22
N HIS A 139 -2.55 -5.67 -10.35
CA HIS A 139 -3.92 -5.52 -10.82
C HIS A 139 -4.25 -6.50 -11.93
N VAL A 140 -5.16 -7.44 -11.69
CA VAL A 140 -5.86 -8.17 -12.75
C VAL A 140 -7.16 -7.47 -13.13
N ASP A 141 -7.69 -6.61 -12.27
CA ASP A 141 -8.69 -5.62 -12.62
C ASP A 141 -8.29 -4.24 -12.08
N TYR A 142 -8.50 -3.21 -12.87
CA TYR A 142 -8.29 -1.83 -12.49
C TYR A 142 -9.46 -0.97 -12.97
N VAL A 143 -10.06 -0.24 -12.02
CA VAL A 143 -11.16 0.69 -12.27
C VAL A 143 -10.72 2.10 -11.89
N GLY A 144 -10.42 2.88 -12.88
CA GLY A 144 -9.96 4.27 -12.76
C GLY A 144 -9.66 4.83 -14.15
N ALA A 145 -9.76 6.15 -14.32
CA ALA A 145 -9.54 6.78 -15.62
C ALA A 145 -8.16 6.38 -16.19
N PRO A 146 -8.06 6.03 -17.46
CA PRO A 146 -9.12 5.98 -18.48
C PRO A 146 -9.90 4.64 -18.57
N ARG A 147 -9.68 3.72 -17.63
CA ARG A 147 -10.31 2.39 -17.62
C ARG A 147 -11.60 2.39 -16.80
N ASN A 148 -12.57 1.61 -17.23
CA ASN A 148 -13.81 1.35 -16.50
C ASN A 148 -13.85 -0.09 -15.97
N SER A 149 -14.80 -0.38 -15.09
CA SER A 149 -15.07 -1.75 -14.62
C SER A 149 -15.35 -2.69 -15.80
N LYS A 150 -14.79 -3.90 -15.71
CA LYS A 150 -15.04 -4.99 -16.65
C LYS A 150 -15.80 -6.10 -15.91
N TRP A 151 -16.81 -6.66 -16.59
CA TRP A 151 -17.53 -7.82 -16.11
C TRP A 151 -16.95 -9.13 -16.64
N LEU A 152 -15.91 -9.05 -17.47
CA LEU A 152 -15.16 -10.16 -18.04
C LEU A 152 -13.72 -10.14 -17.57
N ASN A 153 -13.09 -11.29 -17.51
CA ASN A 153 -11.66 -11.38 -17.41
C ASN A 153 -11.01 -10.84 -18.71
N VAL A 154 -10.25 -9.78 -18.58
CA VAL A 154 -9.50 -9.15 -19.68
C VAL A 154 -7.99 -9.19 -19.44
N THR A 155 -7.54 -9.92 -18.41
CA THR A 155 -6.13 -10.02 -18.05
C THR A 155 -5.45 -11.09 -18.91
N PRO A 156 -4.40 -10.72 -19.67
CA PRO A 156 -3.56 -11.71 -20.35
C PRO A 156 -2.81 -12.55 -19.32
N VAL A 157 -3.17 -13.80 -19.19
CA VAL A 157 -2.61 -14.70 -18.15
C VAL A 157 -1.11 -14.96 -18.34
N GLN A 158 -0.63 -14.89 -19.58
CA GLN A 158 0.80 -14.98 -19.90
C GLN A 158 1.57 -13.80 -19.32
N ASN A 159 0.99 -12.60 -19.37
CA ASN A 159 1.59 -11.42 -18.78
C ASN A 159 1.61 -11.50 -17.24
N LEU A 160 0.50 -11.93 -16.64
CA LEU A 160 0.44 -12.17 -15.19
C LEU A 160 1.57 -13.11 -14.75
N TRP A 161 1.71 -14.26 -15.43
CA TRP A 161 2.74 -15.25 -15.11
C TRP A 161 4.15 -14.67 -15.26
N GLU A 162 4.43 -14.03 -16.40
CA GLU A 162 5.74 -13.46 -16.70
C GLU A 162 6.13 -12.37 -15.71
N GLN A 163 5.22 -11.43 -15.41
CA GLN A 163 5.48 -10.31 -14.51
C GLN A 163 5.66 -10.78 -13.04
N MET A 164 4.94 -11.80 -12.61
CA MET A 164 5.10 -12.34 -11.25
C MET A 164 6.37 -13.19 -11.12
N GLN A 165 6.76 -13.96 -12.15
CA GLN A 165 8.05 -14.66 -12.19
C GLN A 165 9.22 -13.67 -12.19
N LEU A 166 9.12 -12.59 -12.96
CA LEU A 166 10.09 -11.49 -12.94
C LEU A 166 10.20 -10.89 -11.54
N THR A 167 9.08 -10.56 -10.94
CA THR A 167 8.98 -9.99 -9.60
C THR A 167 9.67 -10.88 -8.56
N TYR A 168 9.37 -12.17 -8.57
CA TYR A 168 9.97 -13.14 -7.68
C TYR A 168 11.50 -13.26 -7.89
N SER A 169 11.94 -13.34 -9.14
CA SER A 169 13.35 -13.49 -9.48
C SER A 169 14.22 -12.30 -9.05
N TYR A 170 13.60 -11.13 -8.85
CA TYR A 170 14.24 -9.93 -8.32
C TYR A 170 14.10 -9.77 -6.80
N GLY A 171 13.68 -10.83 -6.07
CA GLY A 171 13.62 -10.84 -4.62
C GLY A 171 12.44 -10.09 -4.01
N VAL A 172 11.38 -9.88 -4.77
CA VAL A 172 10.13 -9.30 -4.28
C VAL A 172 9.17 -10.44 -3.92
N ASP A 173 9.37 -11.01 -2.74
CA ASP A 173 8.76 -12.26 -2.29
C ASP A 173 8.07 -12.16 -0.92
N ARG A 174 8.12 -10.98 -0.27
CA ARG A 174 7.65 -10.83 1.10
C ARG A 174 6.13 -10.79 1.23
N LEU A 175 5.47 -10.15 0.29
CA LEU A 175 4.03 -9.95 0.26
C LEU A 175 3.56 -9.74 -1.17
N TRP A 176 2.58 -10.53 -1.61
CA TRP A 176 1.90 -10.30 -2.86
C TRP A 176 0.43 -10.02 -2.61
N VAL A 177 -0.09 -8.96 -3.21
CA VAL A 177 -1.50 -8.56 -3.15
C VAL A 177 -2.04 -8.55 -4.58
N LEU A 178 -3.10 -9.32 -4.82
CA LEU A 178 -3.78 -9.35 -6.11
C LEU A 178 -5.09 -8.56 -6.04
N ASN A 179 -5.18 -7.48 -6.80
CA ASN A 179 -6.45 -6.77 -6.97
C ASN A 179 -7.24 -7.45 -8.10
N VAL A 180 -8.39 -8.00 -7.74
CA VAL A 180 -9.20 -8.82 -8.64
C VAL A 180 -10.52 -8.16 -9.07
N GLY A 181 -10.86 -6.99 -8.49
CA GLY A 181 -12.18 -6.43 -8.65
C GLY A 181 -13.25 -7.39 -8.12
N ASP A 182 -14.13 -7.87 -8.98
CA ASP A 182 -15.07 -8.93 -8.63
C ASP A 182 -14.41 -10.31 -8.71
N LEU A 183 -14.72 -11.21 -7.77
CA LEU A 183 -14.15 -12.56 -7.74
C LEU A 183 -14.52 -13.38 -9.00
N LYS A 184 -15.73 -13.17 -9.49
CA LYS A 184 -16.15 -13.66 -10.79
C LYS A 184 -16.06 -12.52 -11.81
N PRO A 185 -15.48 -12.73 -12.96
CA PRO A 185 -14.98 -13.97 -13.60
C PRO A 185 -13.48 -14.21 -13.43
N MET A 186 -12.88 -13.84 -12.30
CA MET A 186 -11.42 -13.84 -12.08
C MET A 186 -10.86 -15.15 -11.49
N GLU A 187 -11.66 -16.22 -11.46
CA GLU A 187 -11.25 -17.50 -10.85
C GLU A 187 -9.94 -18.04 -11.46
N TYR A 188 -9.79 -17.96 -12.77
CA TYR A 188 -8.59 -18.49 -13.44
C TYR A 188 -7.33 -17.65 -13.14
N PRO A 189 -7.34 -16.31 -13.29
CA PRO A 189 -6.21 -15.49 -12.86
C PRO A 189 -5.85 -15.65 -11.39
N ILE A 190 -6.85 -15.76 -10.49
CA ILE A 190 -6.62 -15.98 -9.06
C ILE A 190 -5.91 -17.31 -8.83
N THR A 191 -6.40 -18.39 -9.42
CA THR A 191 -5.79 -19.72 -9.30
C THR A 191 -4.36 -19.71 -9.80
N LEU A 192 -4.12 -19.18 -11.00
CA LEU A 192 -2.78 -19.06 -11.57
C LEU A 192 -1.83 -18.28 -10.66
N PHE A 193 -2.29 -17.13 -10.14
CA PHE A 193 -1.47 -16.30 -9.23
C PHE A 193 -1.09 -17.03 -7.94
N LEU A 194 -1.99 -17.86 -7.41
CA LEU A 194 -1.72 -18.63 -6.18
C LEU A 194 -0.83 -19.86 -6.43
N ASP A 195 -0.69 -20.30 -7.66
CA ASP A 195 0.13 -21.44 -8.08
C ASP A 195 1.55 -21.04 -8.51
N ILE A 196 1.81 -19.74 -8.72
CA ILE A 196 3.13 -19.20 -9.08
C ILE A 196 4.07 -19.21 -7.87
#